data_f160ea4402f1950a643418f2dd5b746c
#
_entry.id   f160ea4402f1950a643418f2dd5b746c
#
_cell.length_a   1.000
_cell.length_b   1.000
_cell.length_c   1.000
_cell.angle_alpha   90.00
_cell.angle_beta   90.00
_cell.angle_gamma   90.00
#
_symmetry.space_group_name_H-M   'P 1'
#
loop_
_entity.id
_entity.type
_entity.pdbx_description
1 polymer ?
#
loop_
_entity_poly.entity_id
_entity_poly.type
_entity_poly.pdbx_seq_one_letter_code
_entity_poly.pdbx_strand_id
1 'polypeptide(L)'
;MSKTVQLRVPCCYQGGKQRIAGQIVDRLLSVYPEDNGIVQFYDMCCGSGAITIELLNRGIKPQQITMLDASSWGTFWKAIGEGEFDLAVFKEELDRIPKDKREIKTYMTALANEPLKGDERYIYPILQSCVSVGII
;
A
#
# COMPACT_ATOMS: atom_id res chain seq x y z
N MET A 1 -21.22 5.44 -21.09
CA MET A 1 -20.00 4.66 -20.86
C MET A 1 -19.51 4.96 -19.45
N SER A 2 -19.58 3.99 -18.56
CA SER A 2 -19.01 4.11 -17.22
C SER A 2 -17.48 4.24 -17.36
N LYS A 3 -16.91 5.35 -16.91
CA LYS A 3 -15.44 5.48 -16.80
C LYS A 3 -14.99 4.46 -15.75
N THR A 4 -14.34 3.40 -16.19
CA THR A 4 -13.69 2.46 -15.28
C THR A 4 -12.65 3.26 -14.48
N VAL A 5 -12.87 3.38 -13.18
CA VAL A 5 -11.92 4.07 -12.30
C VAL A 5 -10.66 3.22 -12.21
N GLN A 6 -9.55 3.74 -12.73
CA GLN A 6 -8.27 3.09 -12.62
C GLN A 6 -7.71 3.30 -11.21
N LEU A 7 -7.48 2.22 -10.50
CA LEU A 7 -6.87 2.24 -9.18
C LEU A 7 -5.39 2.63 -9.27
N ARG A 8 -4.89 3.28 -8.24
CA ARG A 8 -3.48 3.68 -8.12
C ARG A 8 -2.94 3.29 -6.76
N VAL A 9 -1.64 3.05 -6.70
CA VAL A 9 -0.96 2.83 -5.41
C VAL A 9 -1.11 4.07 -4.51
N PRO A 10 -1.23 3.88 -3.19
CA PRO A 10 -1.49 4.98 -2.26
C PRO A 10 -0.35 5.99 -2.16
N CYS A 11 0.88 5.56 -2.45
CA CYS A 11 2.05 6.43 -2.36
C CYS A 11 3.23 5.90 -3.17
N CYS A 12 4.22 6.75 -3.39
CA CYS A 12 5.54 6.32 -3.87
C CYS A 12 6.28 5.60 -2.74
N TYR A 13 6.90 4.48 -3.06
CA TYR A 13 7.59 3.63 -2.09
C TYR A 13 8.93 3.16 -2.66
N GLN A 14 9.99 3.28 -1.87
CA GLN A 14 11.31 2.79 -2.28
C GLN A 14 11.27 1.25 -2.41
N GLY A 15 11.63 0.74 -3.58
CA GLY A 15 11.46 -0.67 -3.93
C GLY A 15 10.08 -1.02 -4.49
N GLY A 16 9.17 -0.06 -4.60
CA GLY A 16 7.87 -0.24 -5.25
C GLY A 16 7.99 -0.68 -6.71
N LYS A 17 7.08 -1.53 -7.14
CA LYS A 17 7.09 -2.14 -8.47
C LYS A 17 6.22 -1.40 -9.50
N GLN A 18 5.78 -0.16 -9.20
CA GLN A 18 4.83 0.58 -10.05
C GLN A 18 5.27 0.68 -11.52
N ARG A 19 6.57 0.90 -11.76
CA ARG A 19 7.10 1.08 -13.12
C ARG A 19 7.10 -0.20 -13.96
N ILE A 20 7.14 -1.36 -13.30
CA ILE A 20 7.25 -2.67 -13.96
C ILE A 20 6.02 -3.55 -13.71
N ALA A 21 5.06 -3.09 -12.90
CA ALA A 21 3.88 -3.86 -12.55
C ALA A 21 3.11 -4.33 -13.79
N GLY A 22 2.92 -3.43 -14.78
CA GLY A 22 2.25 -3.79 -16.02
C GLY A 22 2.95 -4.94 -16.75
N GLN A 23 4.27 -4.90 -16.89
CA GLN A 23 5.05 -5.96 -17.55
C GLN A 23 5.00 -7.28 -16.79
N ILE A 24 5.07 -7.22 -15.45
CA ILE A 24 4.96 -8.41 -14.60
C ILE A 24 3.58 -9.06 -14.78
N VAL A 25 2.53 -8.26 -14.72
CA VAL A 25 1.15 -8.74 -14.85
C VAL A 25 0.87 -9.24 -16.26
N ASP A 26 1.37 -8.57 -17.31
CA ASP A 26 1.29 -9.05 -18.69
C ASP A 26 1.88 -10.47 -18.82
N ARG A 27 3.07 -10.66 -18.24
CA ARG A 27 3.73 -11.98 -18.27
C ARG A 27 2.95 -13.02 -17.46
N LEU A 28 2.45 -12.63 -16.29
CA LEU A 28 1.69 -13.51 -15.42
C LEU A 28 0.40 -13.97 -16.10
N LEU A 29 -0.38 -13.07 -16.66
CA LEU A 29 -1.64 -13.37 -17.34
C LEU A 29 -1.44 -14.11 -18.68
N SER A 30 -0.29 -13.98 -19.31
CA SER A 30 0.04 -14.79 -20.50
C SER A 30 0.15 -16.27 -20.19
N VAL A 31 0.55 -16.61 -18.96
CA VAL A 31 0.68 -18.01 -18.49
C VAL A 31 -0.59 -18.49 -17.81
N TYR A 32 -1.29 -17.61 -17.10
CA TYR A 32 -2.49 -17.89 -16.34
C TYR A 32 -3.62 -16.95 -16.79
N PRO A 33 -4.29 -17.25 -17.93
CA PRO A 33 -5.34 -16.39 -18.46
C PRO A 33 -6.57 -16.33 -17.52
N GLU A 34 -7.23 -15.19 -17.54
CA GLU A 34 -8.38 -14.86 -16.66
C GLU A 34 -9.53 -15.87 -16.74
N ASP A 35 -9.67 -16.54 -17.86
CA ASP A 35 -10.84 -17.40 -18.17
C ASP A 35 -10.94 -18.64 -17.31
N ASN A 36 -9.90 -18.96 -16.55
CA ASN A 36 -9.84 -20.20 -15.78
C ASN A 36 -10.58 -20.15 -14.43
N GLY A 37 -11.05 -19.03 -13.95
CA GLY A 37 -11.90 -18.88 -12.74
C GLY A 37 -11.33 -19.43 -11.42
N ILE A 38 -10.27 -20.22 -11.50
CA ILE A 38 -9.72 -21.04 -10.40
C ILE A 38 -8.34 -20.50 -9.95
N VAL A 39 -7.76 -19.54 -10.66
CA VAL A 39 -6.42 -19.03 -10.35
C VAL A 39 -6.49 -18.12 -9.14
N GLN A 40 -5.70 -18.45 -8.14
CA GLN A 40 -5.47 -17.62 -6.95
C GLN A 40 -4.09 -16.99 -7.05
N PHE A 41 -4.03 -15.67 -6.92
CA PHE A 41 -2.78 -14.89 -6.91
C PHE A 41 -2.38 -14.58 -5.48
N TYR A 42 -1.10 -14.78 -5.17
CA TYR A 42 -0.52 -14.44 -3.87
C TYR A 42 0.57 -13.39 -4.07
N ASP A 43 0.31 -12.16 -3.62
CA ASP A 43 1.30 -11.08 -3.58
C ASP A 43 2.03 -11.13 -2.24
N MET A 44 3.13 -11.91 -2.18
CA MET A 44 3.78 -12.34 -0.95
C MET A 44 4.63 -11.26 -0.27
N CYS A 45 4.97 -10.18 -0.96
CA CYS A 45 5.69 -9.03 -0.44
C CYS A 45 5.05 -7.78 -1.05
N CYS A 46 3.79 -7.55 -0.74
CA CYS A 46 2.95 -6.62 -1.49
C CYS A 46 3.39 -5.15 -1.36
N GLY A 47 4.01 -4.75 -0.24
CA GLY A 47 4.43 -3.37 -0.03
C GLY A 47 3.28 -2.39 -0.28
N SER A 48 3.49 -1.39 -1.14
CA SER A 48 2.46 -0.43 -1.54
C SER A 48 1.36 -1.01 -2.47
N GLY A 49 1.41 -2.31 -2.77
CA GLY A 49 0.37 -3.02 -3.51
C GLY A 49 0.42 -2.85 -5.04
N ALA A 50 1.57 -2.49 -5.61
CA ALA A 50 1.67 -2.19 -7.04
C ALA A 50 1.22 -3.36 -7.94
N ILE A 51 1.60 -4.59 -7.63
CA ILE A 51 1.21 -5.77 -8.41
C ILE A 51 -0.28 -6.08 -8.23
N THR A 52 -0.75 -6.10 -6.99
CA THR A 52 -2.18 -6.31 -6.68
C THR A 52 -3.07 -5.29 -7.36
N ILE A 53 -2.71 -4.00 -7.30
CA ILE A 53 -3.48 -2.93 -7.95
C ILE A 53 -3.51 -3.10 -9.46
N GLU A 54 -2.41 -3.49 -10.07
CA GLU A 54 -2.37 -3.77 -11.51
C GLU A 54 -3.25 -4.98 -11.88
N LEU A 55 -3.22 -6.06 -11.09
CA LEU A 55 -4.14 -7.20 -11.27
C LEU A 55 -5.60 -6.76 -11.23
N LEU A 56 -5.98 -5.95 -10.24
CA LEU A 56 -7.34 -5.40 -10.12
C LEU A 56 -7.70 -4.53 -11.33
N ASN A 57 -6.78 -3.69 -11.81
CA ASN A 57 -6.98 -2.85 -13.00
C ASN A 57 -7.14 -3.68 -14.29
N ARG A 58 -6.62 -4.91 -14.31
CA ARG A 58 -6.80 -5.88 -15.41
C ARG A 58 -8.07 -6.71 -15.28
N GLY A 59 -8.89 -6.47 -14.26
CA GLY A 59 -10.17 -7.15 -14.07
C GLY A 59 -10.12 -8.43 -13.21
N ILE A 60 -8.95 -8.75 -12.64
CA ILE A 60 -8.87 -9.85 -11.65
C ILE A 60 -9.71 -9.47 -10.44
N LYS A 61 -10.52 -10.41 -9.98
CA LYS A 61 -11.45 -10.16 -8.86
C LYS A 61 -10.70 -10.14 -7.53
N PRO A 62 -11.07 -9.27 -6.58
CA PRO A 62 -10.44 -9.22 -5.25
C PRO A 62 -10.36 -10.58 -4.54
N GLN A 63 -11.38 -11.43 -4.73
CA GLN A 63 -11.43 -12.77 -4.15
C GLN A 63 -10.34 -13.73 -4.68
N GLN A 64 -9.75 -13.40 -5.83
CA GLN A 64 -8.65 -14.16 -6.43
C GLN A 64 -7.27 -13.67 -5.99
N ILE A 65 -7.19 -12.66 -5.12
CA ILE A 65 -5.92 -12.06 -4.71
C ILE A 65 -5.78 -12.11 -3.20
N THR A 66 -4.64 -12.62 -2.73
CA THR A 66 -4.23 -12.56 -1.33
C THR A 66 -2.96 -11.74 -1.22
N MET A 67 -2.99 -10.69 -0.42
CA MET A 67 -1.85 -9.82 -0.15
C MET A 67 -1.20 -10.21 1.16
N LEU A 68 0.13 -10.32 1.18
CA LEU A 68 0.90 -10.58 2.38
C LEU A 68 2.10 -9.63 2.43
N ASP A 69 2.35 -9.10 3.61
CA ASP A 69 3.56 -8.32 3.91
C ASP A 69 3.89 -8.42 5.39
N ALA A 70 5.14 -8.71 5.71
CA ALA A 70 5.60 -8.84 7.09
C ALA A 70 5.84 -7.49 7.78
N SER A 71 5.88 -6.41 7.00
CA SER A 71 6.06 -5.04 7.51
C SER A 71 4.73 -4.39 7.89
N SER A 72 4.79 -3.12 8.28
CA SER A 72 3.60 -2.30 8.54
C SER A 72 2.66 -2.15 7.33
N TRP A 73 3.12 -2.45 6.11
CA TRP A 73 2.26 -2.51 4.93
C TRP A 73 1.18 -3.59 5.04
N GLY A 74 1.50 -4.74 5.64
CA GLY A 74 0.49 -5.77 5.92
C GLY A 74 -0.63 -5.25 6.82
N THR A 75 -0.28 -4.52 7.87
CA THR A 75 -1.27 -3.88 8.77
C THR A 75 -2.10 -2.82 8.05
N PHE A 76 -1.45 -2.01 7.19
CA PHE A 76 -2.14 -1.02 6.37
C PHE A 76 -3.19 -1.65 5.44
N TRP A 77 -2.81 -2.66 4.67
CA TRP A 77 -3.73 -3.30 3.74
C TRP A 77 -4.85 -4.05 4.44
N LYS A 78 -4.57 -4.62 5.62
CA LYS A 78 -5.61 -5.22 6.46
C LYS A 78 -6.65 -4.16 6.86
N ALA A 79 -6.20 -3.02 7.39
CA ALA A 79 -7.09 -1.93 7.77
C ALA A 79 -7.93 -1.41 6.59
N ILE A 80 -7.34 -1.30 5.39
CA ILE A 80 -8.07 -0.94 4.18
C ILE A 80 -9.15 -1.99 3.86
N GLY A 81 -8.79 -3.27 3.88
CA GLY A 81 -9.71 -4.37 3.54
C GLY A 81 -10.86 -4.53 4.52
N GLU A 82 -10.64 -4.23 5.79
CA GLU A 82 -11.63 -4.29 6.86
C GLU A 82 -12.44 -2.98 7.02
N GLY A 83 -12.08 -1.92 6.27
CA GLY A 83 -12.74 -0.61 6.37
C GLY A 83 -12.40 0.15 7.66
N GLU A 84 -11.28 -0.20 8.29
CA GLU A 84 -10.85 0.38 9.57
C GLU A 84 -9.86 1.55 9.40
N PHE A 85 -9.46 1.86 8.18
CA PHE A 85 -8.57 2.98 7.92
C PHE A 85 -9.27 4.31 8.17
N ASP A 86 -8.81 5.04 9.21
CA ASP A 86 -9.36 6.35 9.57
C ASP A 86 -8.51 7.47 8.96
N LEU A 87 -9.10 8.17 7.99
CA LEU A 87 -8.44 9.29 7.32
C LEU A 87 -8.24 10.50 8.25
N ALA A 88 -9.11 10.69 9.25
CA ALA A 88 -8.96 11.77 10.21
C ALA A 88 -7.74 11.55 11.10
N VAL A 89 -7.55 10.33 11.61
CA VAL A 89 -6.37 9.95 12.37
C VAL A 89 -5.10 10.13 11.54
N PHE A 90 -5.12 9.71 10.28
CA PHE A 90 -3.98 9.91 9.38
C PHE A 90 -3.63 11.40 9.21
N LYS A 91 -4.61 12.26 9.02
CA LYS A 91 -4.40 13.71 8.87
C LYS A 91 -3.85 14.35 10.14
N GLU A 92 -4.37 13.97 11.30
CA GLU A 92 -3.87 14.46 12.59
C GLU A 92 -2.40 14.08 12.80
N GLU A 93 -2.02 12.84 12.52
CA GLU A 93 -0.62 12.40 12.62
C GLU A 93 0.29 13.10 11.59
N LEU A 94 -0.21 13.31 10.38
CA LEU A 94 0.51 14.07 9.36
C LEU A 94 0.81 15.50 9.81
N ASP A 95 -0.14 16.16 10.46
CA ASP A 95 -0.01 17.52 10.97
C ASP A 95 0.93 17.62 12.17
N ARG A 96 1.12 16.53 12.91
CA ARG A 96 2.06 16.44 14.04
C ARG A 96 3.52 16.30 13.61
N ILE A 97 3.79 15.91 12.37
CA ILE A 97 5.16 15.76 11.89
C ILE A 97 5.86 17.13 11.90
N PRO A 98 7.05 17.25 12.53
CA PRO A 98 7.80 18.49 12.56
C PRO A 98 8.11 19.03 11.17
N LYS A 99 8.10 20.35 11.01
CA LYS A 99 8.45 20.99 9.74
C LYS A 99 9.98 21.15 9.56
N ASP A 100 10.74 21.11 10.65
CA ASP A 100 12.21 21.14 10.59
C ASP A 100 12.73 19.75 10.19
N LYS A 101 13.45 19.72 9.07
CA LYS A 101 14.02 18.47 8.54
C LYS A 101 14.92 17.71 9.51
N ARG A 102 15.57 18.43 10.46
CA ARG A 102 16.43 17.80 11.48
C ARG A 102 15.62 17.05 12.52
N GLU A 103 14.41 17.51 12.81
CA GLU A 103 13.52 16.90 13.79
C GLU A 103 12.71 15.76 13.23
N ILE A 104 12.43 15.77 11.91
CA ILE A 104 11.63 14.74 11.24
C ILE A 104 12.20 13.34 11.50
N LYS A 105 13.51 13.16 11.32
CA LYS A 105 14.16 11.86 11.52
C LYS A 105 13.97 11.34 12.94
N THR A 106 14.19 12.19 13.92
CA THR A 106 14.02 11.83 15.35
C THR A 106 12.57 11.49 15.64
N TYR A 107 11.63 12.29 15.16
CA TYR A 107 10.19 12.06 15.29
C TYR A 107 9.77 10.72 14.67
N MET A 108 10.15 10.46 13.42
CA MET A 108 9.78 9.22 12.74
C MET A 108 10.45 7.99 13.36
N THR A 109 11.66 8.12 13.91
CA THR A 109 12.32 7.04 14.64
C THR A 109 11.59 6.73 15.96
N ALA A 110 11.16 7.74 16.68
CA ALA A 110 10.36 7.57 17.88
C ALA A 110 9.02 6.90 17.56
N LEU A 111 8.33 7.38 16.52
CA LEU A 111 7.06 6.82 16.07
C LEU A 111 7.17 5.33 15.66
N ALA A 112 8.30 4.94 15.05
CA ALA A 112 8.56 3.55 14.68
C ALA A 112 8.81 2.63 15.89
N ASN A 113 9.40 3.17 16.95
CA ASN A 113 9.80 2.40 18.14
C ASN A 113 8.77 2.46 19.27
N GLU A 114 7.93 3.47 19.31
CA GLU A 114 6.82 3.49 20.25
C GLU A 114 5.86 2.36 19.93
N PRO A 115 5.38 1.63 20.96
CA PRO A 115 4.24 0.75 20.76
C PRO A 115 3.05 1.64 20.44
N LEU A 116 2.81 1.87 19.14
CA LEU A 116 1.64 2.59 18.67
C LEU A 116 0.44 1.94 19.33
N LYS A 117 -0.26 2.70 20.14
CA LYS A 117 -1.41 2.24 20.89
C LYS A 117 -2.47 1.78 19.87
N GLY A 118 -2.78 0.48 19.90
CA GLY A 118 -3.87 -0.06 19.11
C GLY A 118 -3.70 0.04 17.60
N ASP A 119 -4.74 0.51 16.94
CA ASP A 119 -4.96 0.38 15.49
C ASP A 119 -4.20 1.39 14.62
N GLU A 120 -3.45 2.32 15.20
CA GLU A 120 -2.77 3.40 14.49
C GLU A 120 -1.54 2.96 13.69
N ARG A 121 -1.06 1.73 13.88
CA ARG A 121 0.09 1.19 13.12
C ARG A 121 -0.13 1.15 11.62
N TYR A 122 -1.36 1.07 11.18
CA TYR A 122 -1.71 1.02 9.76
C TYR A 122 -1.36 2.31 9.00
N ILE A 123 -1.27 3.45 9.67
CA ILE A 123 -0.94 4.73 9.03
C ILE A 123 0.57 4.93 8.83
N TYR A 124 1.41 4.24 9.59
CA TYR A 124 2.86 4.43 9.59
C TYR A 124 3.52 4.34 8.21
N PRO A 125 3.23 3.32 7.37
CA PRO A 125 3.90 3.20 6.08
C PRO A 125 3.58 4.35 5.13
N ILE A 126 2.39 4.93 5.20
CA ILE A 126 2.02 6.11 4.40
C ILE A 126 2.73 7.36 4.93
N LEU A 127 2.76 7.59 6.23
CA LEU A 127 3.49 8.70 6.84
C LEU A 127 4.98 8.64 6.47
N GLN A 128 5.60 7.48 6.60
CA GLN A 128 6.99 7.26 6.21
C GLN A 128 7.23 7.59 4.74
N SER A 129 6.31 7.21 3.86
CA SER A 129 6.40 7.51 2.43
C SER A 129 6.28 9.01 2.15
N CYS A 130 5.38 9.72 2.82
CA CYS A 130 5.24 11.17 2.70
C CYS A 130 6.53 11.90 3.07
N VAL A 131 7.19 11.47 4.13
CA VAL A 131 8.49 12.03 4.56
C VAL A 131 9.60 11.69 3.57
N SER A 132 9.67 10.45 3.10
CA SER A 132 10.75 9.96 2.22
C SER A 132 10.77 10.63 0.85
N VAL A 133 9.60 11.03 0.32
CA VAL A 133 9.49 11.68 -0.99
C VAL A 133 9.47 13.20 -0.91
N GLY A 134 9.64 13.76 0.29
CA GLY A 134 9.73 15.21 0.48
C GLY A 134 8.41 15.96 0.28
N ILE A 135 7.29 15.31 0.54
CA ILE A 135 5.96 15.94 0.50
C ILE A 135 5.74 16.84 1.71
N ILE A 136 6.52 16.63 2.75
CA ILE A 136 6.54 17.41 4.00
C ILE A 136 7.87 18.13 4.13
#